data_310d3af53f3a75a70ef3f9170385d476
#
_entry.id   310d3af53f3a75a70ef3f9170385d476
#
_cell.length_a   1.000
_cell.length_b   1.000
_cell.length_c   1.000
_cell.angle_alpha   90.00
_cell.angle_beta   90.00
_cell.angle_gamma   90.00
#
_symmetry.space_group_name_H-M   'P 1'
#
loop_
_entity.id
_entity.type
_entity.pdbx_description
1 polymer ?
#
loop_
_entity_poly.entity_id
_entity_poly.type
_entity_poly.pdbx_seq_one_letter_code
_entity_poly.pdbx_strand_id
1 'polypeptide(L)'
;MRLTLIPFALAVALVSGCGGSSDSSSAADWTNSLCSSITTWSGSVKSAGESLKGGNLSENSLKSATSDISSATDKLASDLKGLGKPDTEGGQQAKDAIDQLSSDVKEGVNAMQSSIENASGVNGAVTAASSITATLSTMGTQISSAASKLEQADPKGELDQAFKDAPACKSLTSSSS
;
A
#
# COMPACT_ATOMS: atom_id res chain seq x y z
N MET A 1 -44.88 16.54 -46.37
CA MET A 1 -44.00 15.83 -45.48
C MET A 1 -42.97 16.81 -44.98
N ARG A 2 -43.09 17.29 -43.74
CA ARG A 2 -42.14 18.21 -43.10
C ARG A 2 -41.33 17.41 -42.10
N LEU A 3 -40.02 17.18 -42.38
CA LEU A 3 -39.05 16.59 -41.44
C LEU A 3 -38.64 17.66 -40.44
N THR A 4 -38.97 17.45 -39.20
CA THR A 4 -38.54 18.27 -38.06
C THR A 4 -37.26 17.66 -37.50
N LEU A 5 -36.12 18.31 -37.74
CA LEU A 5 -34.84 17.97 -37.15
C LEU A 5 -34.81 18.45 -35.68
N ILE A 6 -34.70 17.53 -34.74
CA ILE A 6 -34.50 17.81 -33.31
C ILE A 6 -32.99 17.81 -33.08
N PRO A 7 -32.35 18.89 -32.60
CA PRO A 7 -30.97 18.87 -32.21
C PRO A 7 -30.83 18.21 -30.81
N PHE A 8 -30.13 17.08 -30.77
CA PHE A 8 -29.75 16.39 -29.54
C PHE A 8 -28.59 17.17 -28.93
N ALA A 9 -28.87 17.98 -27.94
CA ALA A 9 -27.83 18.68 -27.16
C ALA A 9 -27.16 17.68 -26.21
N LEU A 10 -25.95 17.26 -26.54
CA LEU A 10 -25.10 16.45 -25.68
C LEU A 10 -24.53 17.36 -24.58
N ALA A 11 -25.11 17.32 -23.41
CA ALA A 11 -24.58 17.96 -22.22
C ALA A 11 -23.39 17.10 -21.70
N VAL A 12 -22.17 17.43 -22.10
CA VAL A 12 -20.95 16.91 -21.50
C VAL A 12 -20.79 17.57 -20.14
N ALA A 13 -21.19 16.86 -19.08
CA ALA A 13 -20.85 17.24 -17.71
C ALA A 13 -19.35 17.01 -17.50
N LEU A 14 -18.55 18.04 -17.67
CA LEU A 14 -17.17 18.07 -17.21
C LEU A 14 -17.22 18.04 -15.68
N VAL A 15 -17.04 16.84 -15.11
CA VAL A 15 -16.69 16.70 -13.71
C VAL A 15 -15.26 17.22 -13.58
N SER A 16 -15.12 18.52 -13.41
CA SER A 16 -13.89 19.15 -12.99
C SER A 16 -13.61 18.67 -11.57
N GLY A 17 -12.80 17.62 -11.45
CA GLY A 17 -12.18 17.25 -10.19
C GLY A 17 -11.33 18.43 -9.71
N CYS A 18 -11.92 19.32 -8.91
CA CYS A 18 -11.19 20.29 -8.15
C CYS A 18 -10.26 19.53 -7.20
N GLY A 19 -8.98 19.49 -7.54
CA GLY A 19 -7.90 19.24 -6.60
C GLY A 19 -7.86 20.37 -5.58
N GLY A 20 -8.82 20.42 -4.68
CA GLY A 20 -8.74 21.21 -3.46
C GLY A 20 -7.91 20.43 -2.47
N SER A 21 -6.78 21.01 -2.05
CA SER A 21 -5.99 20.56 -0.90
C SER A 21 -6.84 20.65 0.35
N SER A 22 -7.72 19.67 0.54
CA SER A 22 -8.34 19.42 1.83
C SER A 22 -7.42 18.41 2.51
N ASP A 23 -6.73 18.84 3.57
CA ASP A 23 -5.87 17.98 4.40
C ASP A 23 -6.66 16.83 5.09
N SER A 24 -7.93 16.66 4.76
CA SER A 24 -8.79 15.60 5.29
C SER A 24 -9.68 15.00 4.20
N SER A 25 -9.84 13.69 4.23
CA SER A 25 -10.78 12.90 3.40
C SER A 25 -11.79 12.20 4.28
N SER A 26 -12.96 11.82 3.71
CA SER A 26 -13.94 11.06 4.48
C SER A 26 -13.30 9.76 5.00
N ALA A 27 -13.75 9.26 6.17
CA ALA A 27 -13.27 8.01 6.74
C ALA A 27 -13.36 6.86 5.71
N ALA A 28 -14.45 6.80 4.94
CA ALA A 28 -14.66 5.77 3.93
C ALA A 28 -13.67 5.84 2.76
N ASP A 29 -13.44 7.03 2.19
CA ASP A 29 -12.51 7.23 1.08
C ASP A 29 -11.08 6.99 1.53
N TRP A 30 -10.71 7.51 2.69
CA TRP A 30 -9.40 7.34 3.29
C TRP A 30 -9.08 5.86 3.52
N THR A 31 -10.00 5.13 4.16
CA THR A 31 -9.85 3.70 4.45
C THR A 31 -9.79 2.86 3.17
N ASN A 32 -10.66 3.13 2.20
CA ASN A 32 -10.63 2.41 0.93
C ASN A 32 -9.32 2.64 0.18
N SER A 33 -8.79 3.86 0.18
CA SER A 33 -7.51 4.21 -0.43
C SER A 33 -6.34 3.55 0.29
N LEU A 34 -6.33 3.55 1.63
CA LEU A 34 -5.33 2.85 2.45
C LEU A 34 -5.29 1.35 2.12
N CYS A 35 -6.44 0.67 2.17
CA CYS A 35 -6.52 -0.76 1.88
C CYS A 35 -6.13 -1.08 0.42
N SER A 36 -6.49 -0.23 -0.53
CA SER A 36 -6.11 -0.39 -1.94
C SER A 36 -4.59 -0.31 -2.12
N SER A 37 -3.93 0.64 -1.47
CA SER A 37 -2.48 0.80 -1.53
C SER A 37 -1.76 -0.41 -0.91
N ILE A 38 -2.22 -0.89 0.24
CA ILE A 38 -1.66 -2.08 0.91
C ILE A 38 -1.89 -3.34 0.05
N THR A 39 -3.08 -3.51 -0.54
CA THR A 39 -3.40 -4.66 -1.42
C THR A 39 -2.47 -4.67 -2.63
N THR A 40 -2.27 -3.53 -3.27
CA THR A 40 -1.40 -3.38 -4.45
C THR A 40 0.04 -3.73 -4.08
N TRP A 41 0.55 -3.19 -3.00
CA TRP A 41 1.90 -3.48 -2.49
C TRP A 41 2.07 -4.97 -2.15
N SER A 42 1.14 -5.55 -1.40
CA SER A 42 1.16 -6.97 -1.03
C SER A 42 1.18 -7.88 -2.25
N GLY A 43 0.39 -7.56 -3.29
CA GLY A 43 0.41 -8.27 -4.57
C GLY A 43 1.76 -8.21 -5.26
N SER A 44 2.41 -7.06 -5.28
CA SER A 44 3.75 -6.89 -5.86
C SER A 44 4.81 -7.68 -5.09
N VAL A 45 4.78 -7.63 -3.75
CA VAL A 45 5.69 -8.42 -2.89
C VAL A 45 5.50 -9.92 -3.12
N LYS A 46 4.25 -10.38 -3.21
CA LYS A 46 3.94 -11.78 -3.51
C LYS A 46 4.50 -12.20 -4.87
N SER A 47 4.27 -11.41 -5.91
CA SER A 47 4.78 -11.69 -7.27
C SER A 47 6.31 -11.75 -7.31
N ALA A 48 6.99 -10.83 -6.62
CA ALA A 48 8.45 -10.85 -6.50
C ALA A 48 8.93 -12.12 -5.76
N GLY A 49 8.24 -12.52 -4.69
CA GLY A 49 8.52 -13.74 -3.94
C GLY A 49 8.31 -15.01 -4.77
N GLU A 50 7.28 -15.08 -5.60
CA GLU A 50 7.00 -16.20 -6.50
C GLU A 50 8.07 -16.33 -7.58
N SER A 51 8.57 -15.22 -8.10
CA SER A 51 9.68 -15.20 -9.07
C SER A 51 10.96 -15.83 -8.48
N LEU A 52 11.19 -15.70 -7.17
CA LEU A 52 12.32 -16.33 -6.48
C LEU A 52 12.12 -17.83 -6.26
N LYS A 53 10.88 -18.29 -6.12
CA LYS A 53 10.57 -19.72 -5.91
C LYS A 53 10.65 -20.54 -7.21
N GLY A 54 10.33 -19.93 -8.34
CA GLY A 54 10.26 -20.60 -9.65
C GLY A 54 11.59 -20.73 -10.39
N GLY A 55 12.67 -20.13 -9.90
CA GLY A 55 13.97 -20.05 -10.56
C GLY A 55 15.14 -20.44 -9.67
N ASN A 56 16.32 -20.59 -10.27
CA ASN A 56 17.55 -20.73 -9.49
C ASN A 56 17.83 -19.44 -8.73
N LEU A 57 17.97 -19.53 -7.41
CA LEU A 57 18.42 -18.42 -6.57
C LEU A 57 19.78 -17.95 -7.08
N SER A 58 19.81 -16.77 -7.66
CA SER A 58 21.01 -16.11 -8.15
C SER A 58 21.05 -14.67 -7.65
N GLU A 59 22.22 -14.07 -7.64
CA GLU A 59 22.37 -12.65 -7.31
C GLU A 59 21.49 -11.76 -8.19
N ASN A 60 21.38 -12.08 -9.48
CA ASN A 60 20.56 -11.31 -10.41
C ASN A 60 19.05 -11.45 -10.11
N SER A 61 18.55 -12.64 -9.81
CA SER A 61 17.14 -12.85 -9.45
C SER A 61 16.77 -12.15 -8.15
N LEU A 62 17.67 -12.14 -7.16
CA LEU A 62 17.49 -11.40 -5.92
C LEU A 62 17.50 -9.88 -6.15
N LYS A 63 18.42 -9.36 -6.96
CA LYS A 63 18.46 -7.94 -7.33
C LYS A 63 17.17 -7.51 -8.02
N SER A 64 16.68 -8.31 -8.98
CA SER A 64 15.42 -8.00 -9.67
C SER A 64 14.25 -7.98 -8.70
N ALA A 65 14.05 -9.03 -7.91
CA ALA A 65 12.94 -9.11 -6.96
C ALA A 65 12.99 -7.97 -5.92
N THR A 66 14.19 -7.61 -5.42
CA THR A 66 14.32 -6.49 -4.47
C THR A 66 14.07 -5.14 -5.14
N SER A 67 14.46 -4.96 -6.40
CA SER A 67 14.13 -3.75 -7.16
C SER A 67 12.62 -3.60 -7.34
N ASP A 68 11.91 -4.69 -7.61
CA ASP A 68 10.45 -4.71 -7.76
C ASP A 68 9.77 -4.38 -6.41
N ILE A 69 10.24 -4.98 -5.31
CA ILE A 69 9.76 -4.70 -3.95
C ILE A 69 10.06 -3.24 -3.57
N SER A 70 11.25 -2.74 -3.89
CA SER A 70 11.64 -1.34 -3.64
C SER A 70 10.69 -0.37 -4.35
N SER A 71 10.47 -0.58 -5.64
CA SER A 71 9.57 0.26 -6.44
C SER A 71 8.13 0.23 -5.92
N ALA A 72 7.64 -0.96 -5.54
CA ALA A 72 6.33 -1.12 -4.94
C ALA A 72 6.22 -0.41 -3.58
N THR A 73 7.29 -0.45 -2.78
CA THR A 73 7.34 0.18 -1.46
C THR A 73 7.45 1.71 -1.55
N ASP A 74 8.20 2.23 -2.51
CA ASP A 74 8.26 3.68 -2.76
C ASP A 74 6.89 4.20 -3.19
N LYS A 75 6.18 3.44 -4.02
CA LYS A 75 4.81 3.76 -4.38
C LYS A 75 3.89 3.72 -3.15
N LEU A 76 3.93 2.66 -2.35
CA LEU A 76 3.15 2.57 -1.10
C LEU A 76 3.43 3.78 -0.20
N ALA A 77 4.68 4.09 0.06
CA ALA A 77 5.05 5.23 0.91
C ALA A 77 4.57 6.57 0.35
N SER A 78 4.56 6.74 -0.97
CA SER A 78 3.98 7.91 -1.63
C SER A 78 2.46 7.96 -1.47
N ASP A 79 1.80 6.84 -1.72
CA ASP A 79 0.34 6.72 -1.57
C ASP A 79 -0.09 7.00 -0.11
N LEU A 80 0.60 6.41 0.88
CA LEU A 80 0.34 6.63 2.31
C LEU A 80 0.50 8.10 2.72
N LYS A 81 1.54 8.78 2.24
CA LYS A 81 1.72 10.22 2.48
C LYS A 81 0.62 11.05 1.83
N GLY A 82 0.13 10.64 0.66
CA GLY A 82 -0.93 11.30 -0.07
C GLY A 82 -2.31 11.15 0.54
N LEU A 83 -2.52 10.19 1.45
CA LEU A 83 -3.82 9.97 2.11
C LEU A 83 -4.26 11.17 2.97
N GLY A 84 -3.31 11.93 3.51
CA GLY A 84 -3.62 12.96 4.50
C GLY A 84 -4.19 12.33 5.78
N LYS A 85 -5.02 13.07 6.50
CA LYS A 85 -5.73 12.58 7.67
C LYS A 85 -7.19 12.27 7.34
N PRO A 86 -7.80 11.21 7.93
CA PRO A 86 -9.24 11.01 7.82
C PRO A 86 -9.99 12.10 8.60
N ASP A 87 -11.19 12.44 8.12
CA ASP A 87 -12.08 13.40 8.78
C ASP A 87 -12.84 12.70 9.93
N THR A 88 -12.08 12.38 10.98
CA THR A 88 -12.55 11.73 12.21
C THR A 88 -11.94 12.40 13.42
N GLU A 89 -12.51 12.17 14.61
CA GLU A 89 -11.98 12.71 15.86
C GLU A 89 -10.51 12.29 16.11
N GLY A 90 -10.16 11.05 15.75
CA GLY A 90 -8.79 10.51 15.84
C GLY A 90 -7.94 10.70 14.59
N GLY A 91 -8.38 11.53 13.64
CA GLY A 91 -7.75 11.63 12.32
C GLY A 91 -6.26 11.99 12.35
N GLN A 92 -5.81 12.80 13.31
CA GLN A 92 -4.38 13.12 13.44
C GLN A 92 -3.58 11.90 13.92
N GLN A 93 -4.07 11.16 14.92
CA GLN A 93 -3.41 9.95 15.40
C GLN A 93 -3.36 8.87 14.33
N ALA A 94 -4.44 8.75 13.53
CA ALA A 94 -4.47 7.84 12.39
C ALA A 94 -3.40 8.22 11.34
N LYS A 95 -3.28 9.51 11.01
CA LYS A 95 -2.22 10.00 10.12
C LYS A 95 -0.83 9.70 10.67
N ASP A 96 -0.57 9.97 11.93
CA ASP A 96 0.73 9.73 12.56
C ASP A 96 1.10 8.24 12.53
N ALA A 97 0.13 7.34 12.74
CA ALA A 97 0.34 5.89 12.63
C ALA A 97 0.73 5.46 11.19
N ILE A 98 0.13 6.07 10.17
CA ILE A 98 0.42 5.80 8.77
C ILE A 98 1.75 6.43 8.34
N ASP A 99 2.09 7.62 8.80
CA ASP A 99 3.39 8.23 8.54
C ASP A 99 4.54 7.39 9.14
N GLN A 100 4.34 6.85 10.33
CA GLN A 100 5.27 5.90 10.95
C GLN A 100 5.41 4.64 10.10
N LEU A 101 4.29 4.01 9.68
CA LEU A 101 4.30 2.84 8.80
C LEU A 101 5.06 3.12 7.50
N SER A 102 4.83 4.30 6.89
CA SER A 102 5.54 4.71 5.68
C SER A 102 7.07 4.77 5.87
N SER A 103 7.53 5.21 7.03
CA SER A 103 8.95 5.24 7.38
C SER A 103 9.50 3.84 7.61
N ASP A 104 8.79 3.02 8.38
CA ASP A 104 9.19 1.66 8.75
C ASP A 104 9.34 0.75 7.51
N VAL A 105 8.41 0.83 6.55
CA VAL A 105 8.52 0.02 5.31
C VAL A 105 9.67 0.47 4.42
N LYS A 106 10.01 1.76 4.40
CA LYS A 106 11.20 2.26 3.70
C LYS A 106 12.50 1.77 4.32
N GLU A 107 12.59 1.78 5.64
CA GLU A 107 13.76 1.24 6.35
C GLU A 107 13.93 -0.26 6.04
N GLY A 108 12.84 -1.02 5.98
CA GLY A 108 12.87 -2.42 5.58
C GLY A 108 13.43 -2.62 4.16
N VAL A 109 13.04 -1.80 3.19
CA VAL A 109 13.59 -1.87 1.83
C VAL A 109 15.09 -1.55 1.81
N ASN A 110 15.54 -0.53 2.52
CA ASN A 110 16.96 -0.20 2.62
C ASN A 110 17.77 -1.37 3.22
N ALA A 111 17.22 -2.05 4.23
CA ALA A 111 17.86 -3.23 4.82
C ALA A 111 17.96 -4.40 3.82
N MET A 112 16.91 -4.62 2.99
CA MET A 112 16.94 -5.62 1.92
C MET A 112 18.01 -5.30 0.87
N GLN A 113 18.08 -4.06 0.41
CA GLN A 113 19.09 -3.60 -0.56
C GLN A 113 20.49 -3.82 -0.03
N SER A 114 20.77 -3.39 1.21
CA SER A 114 22.07 -3.60 1.86
C SER A 114 22.44 -5.09 1.98
N SER A 115 21.47 -5.96 2.23
CA SER A 115 21.69 -7.41 2.32
C SER A 115 22.14 -8.00 0.97
N ILE A 116 21.63 -7.46 -0.14
CA ILE A 116 21.99 -7.92 -1.49
C ILE A 116 23.34 -7.35 -1.93
N GLU A 117 23.62 -6.09 -1.65
CA GLU A 117 24.91 -5.47 -1.98
C GLU A 117 26.08 -6.21 -1.34
N ASN A 118 25.86 -6.79 -0.16
CA ASN A 118 26.85 -7.59 0.56
C ASN A 118 26.85 -9.09 0.17
N ALA A 119 25.93 -9.52 -0.70
CA ALA A 119 25.83 -10.90 -1.12
C ALA A 119 26.88 -11.23 -2.20
N SER A 120 27.69 -12.29 -1.98
CA SER A 120 28.65 -12.77 -2.97
C SER A 120 28.56 -14.29 -3.12
N GLY A 121 28.37 -14.74 -4.36
CA GLY A 121 28.26 -16.16 -4.67
C GLY A 121 26.99 -16.80 -4.13
N VAL A 122 26.89 -18.12 -4.24
CA VAL A 122 25.68 -18.89 -3.85
C VAL A 122 25.33 -18.75 -2.38
N ASN A 123 26.35 -18.83 -1.49
CA ASN A 123 26.13 -18.70 -0.05
C ASN A 123 25.64 -17.29 0.34
N GLY A 124 26.21 -16.26 -0.28
CA GLY A 124 25.75 -14.89 -0.10
C GLY A 124 24.32 -14.69 -0.56
N ALA A 125 23.94 -15.29 -1.70
CA ALA A 125 22.57 -15.25 -2.20
C ALA A 125 21.57 -15.92 -1.24
N VAL A 126 21.91 -17.08 -0.65
CA VAL A 126 21.07 -17.76 0.35
C VAL A 126 20.90 -16.91 1.62
N THR A 127 22.00 -16.30 2.08
CA THR A 127 21.97 -15.41 3.26
C THR A 127 21.09 -14.17 2.98
N ALA A 128 21.26 -13.54 1.83
CA ALA A 128 20.43 -12.39 1.44
C ALA A 128 18.95 -12.75 1.32
N ALA A 129 18.60 -13.91 0.74
CA ALA A 129 17.22 -14.40 0.67
C ALA A 129 16.61 -14.59 2.06
N SER A 130 17.36 -15.12 3.02
CA SER A 130 16.93 -15.26 4.41
C SER A 130 16.68 -13.89 5.07
N SER A 131 17.58 -12.93 4.85
CA SER A 131 17.45 -11.56 5.37
C SER A 131 16.24 -10.85 4.76
N ILE A 132 16.00 -11.00 3.46
CA ILE A 132 14.81 -10.44 2.79
C ILE A 132 13.53 -11.01 3.41
N THR A 133 13.48 -12.34 3.62
CA THR A 133 12.32 -13.01 4.25
C THR A 133 12.06 -12.49 5.66
N ALA A 134 13.12 -12.33 6.47
CA ALA A 134 13.01 -11.77 7.82
C ALA A 134 12.50 -10.33 7.80
N THR A 135 13.01 -9.50 6.88
CA THR A 135 12.59 -8.11 6.72
C THR A 135 11.11 -8.03 6.31
N LEU A 136 10.66 -8.85 5.36
CA LEU A 136 9.25 -8.90 4.96
C LEU A 136 8.33 -9.32 6.12
N SER A 137 8.78 -10.27 6.96
CA SER A 137 8.04 -10.63 8.19
C SER A 137 7.95 -9.46 9.17
N THR A 138 9.03 -8.69 9.34
CA THR A 138 9.05 -7.47 10.16
C THR A 138 8.08 -6.42 9.62
N MET A 139 8.07 -6.18 8.30
CA MET A 139 7.10 -5.26 7.66
C MET A 139 5.65 -5.71 7.91
N GLY A 140 5.37 -7.01 7.85
CA GLY A 140 4.06 -7.56 8.20
C GLY A 140 3.65 -7.23 9.65
N THR A 141 4.58 -7.33 10.58
CA THR A 141 4.37 -6.95 12.00
C THR A 141 4.13 -5.44 12.13
N GLN A 142 4.85 -4.61 11.38
CA GLN A 142 4.67 -3.15 11.38
C GLN A 142 3.30 -2.75 10.84
N ILE A 143 2.80 -3.41 9.78
CA ILE A 143 1.44 -3.22 9.26
C ILE A 143 0.40 -3.58 10.34
N SER A 144 0.57 -4.70 11.03
CA SER A 144 -0.32 -5.11 12.13
C SER A 144 -0.30 -4.12 13.29
N SER A 145 0.89 -3.59 13.64
CA SER A 145 1.04 -2.56 14.67
C SER A 145 0.36 -1.24 14.27
N ALA A 146 0.48 -0.85 13.01
CA ALA A 146 -0.23 0.33 12.49
C ALA A 146 -1.75 0.13 12.56
N ALA A 147 -2.27 -1.04 12.20
CA ALA A 147 -3.69 -1.36 12.33
C ALA A 147 -4.18 -1.22 13.78
N SER A 148 -3.42 -1.76 14.75
CA SER A 148 -3.76 -1.61 16.17
C SER A 148 -3.73 -0.15 16.65
N LYS A 149 -2.82 0.67 16.13
CA LYS A 149 -2.81 2.11 16.43
C LYS A 149 -4.01 2.83 15.80
N LEU A 150 -4.45 2.42 14.63
CA LEU A 150 -5.65 2.96 13.98
C LEU A 150 -6.91 2.65 14.79
N GLU A 151 -7.03 1.42 15.32
CA GLU A 151 -8.12 1.04 16.23
C GLU A 151 -8.13 1.90 17.49
N GLN A 152 -6.96 2.16 18.09
CA GLN A 152 -6.84 3.01 19.27
C GLN A 152 -7.14 4.50 18.98
N ALA A 153 -6.90 4.94 17.76
CA ALA A 153 -7.19 6.30 17.30
C ALA A 153 -8.66 6.54 16.97
N ASP A 154 -9.52 5.53 17.09
CA ASP A 154 -10.92 5.55 16.64
C ASP A 154 -11.93 5.44 17.81
N PRO A 155 -12.03 6.46 18.69
CA PRO A 155 -12.86 6.39 19.88
C PRO A 155 -14.36 6.28 19.58
N LYS A 156 -14.80 6.62 18.39
CA LYS A 156 -16.21 6.56 17.95
C LYS A 156 -16.52 5.38 17.03
N GLY A 157 -15.54 4.61 16.63
CA GLY A 157 -15.71 3.48 15.69
C GLY A 157 -15.96 3.90 14.24
N GLU A 158 -15.65 5.15 13.87
CA GLU A 158 -15.87 5.67 12.51
C GLU A 158 -14.94 5.00 11.49
N LEU A 159 -13.68 4.79 11.86
CA LEU A 159 -12.71 4.06 11.04
C LEU A 159 -13.02 2.57 11.03
N ASP A 160 -13.36 1.96 12.16
CA ASP A 160 -13.75 0.55 12.25
C ASP A 160 -14.91 0.23 11.32
N GLN A 161 -15.95 1.09 11.30
CA GLN A 161 -17.06 0.94 10.37
C GLN A 161 -16.60 1.11 8.92
N ALA A 162 -15.77 2.12 8.62
CA ALA A 162 -15.23 2.34 7.28
C ALA A 162 -14.39 1.15 6.80
N PHE A 163 -13.57 0.52 7.66
CA PHE A 163 -12.81 -0.69 7.34
C PHE A 163 -13.71 -1.87 7.01
N LYS A 164 -14.81 -2.07 7.74
CA LYS A 164 -15.78 -3.14 7.47
C LYS A 164 -16.51 -2.95 6.14
N ASP A 165 -16.78 -1.71 5.76
CA ASP A 165 -17.56 -1.38 4.57
C ASP A 165 -16.70 -1.25 3.31
N ALA A 166 -15.43 -0.86 3.43
CA ALA A 166 -14.54 -0.62 2.30
C ALA A 166 -14.29 -1.89 1.46
N PRO A 167 -14.60 -1.88 0.14
CA PRO A 167 -14.39 -3.03 -0.73
C PRO A 167 -12.92 -3.49 -0.80
N ALA A 168 -11.98 -2.54 -0.80
CA ALA A 168 -10.56 -2.84 -0.88
C ALA A 168 -10.05 -3.56 0.39
N CYS A 169 -10.63 -3.28 1.57
CA CYS A 169 -10.26 -3.95 2.81
C CYS A 169 -10.75 -5.40 2.87
N LYS A 170 -11.93 -5.69 2.30
CA LYS A 170 -12.48 -7.05 2.21
C LYS A 170 -11.57 -7.97 1.39
N SER A 171 -10.89 -7.44 0.39
CA SER A 171 -9.93 -8.22 -0.41
C SER A 171 -8.67 -8.59 0.37
N LEU A 172 -8.21 -7.74 1.30
CA LEU A 172 -7.07 -8.05 2.17
C LEU A 172 -7.34 -9.24 3.09
N THR A 173 -8.53 -9.28 3.70
CA THR A 173 -8.91 -10.38 4.62
C THR A 173 -9.11 -11.71 3.88
N SER A 174 -9.63 -11.67 2.65
CA SER A 174 -9.83 -12.88 1.83
C SER A 174 -8.54 -13.45 1.23
N SER A 175 -7.49 -12.63 1.09
CA SER A 175 -6.19 -13.06 0.54
C SER A 175 -5.28 -13.72 1.59
N SER A 176 -5.66 -13.69 2.87
CA SER A 176 -4.88 -14.21 4.00
C SER A 176 -5.31 -15.64 4.41
N SER A 177 -6.24 -16.25 3.68
CA SER A 177 -6.74 -17.62 3.85
C SER A 177 -6.22 -18.50 2.74
#